data_ff254384cab677dcee3eadd187fb3629
#
_entry.id   ff254384cab677dcee3eadd187fb3629
#
_cell.length_a   1.000
_cell.length_b   1.000
_cell.length_c   1.000
_cell.angle_alpha   90.00
_cell.angle_beta   90.00
_cell.angle_gamma   90.00
#
_symmetry.space_group_name_H-M   'P 1'
#
loop_
_entity.id
_entity.type
_entity.pdbx_description
1 polymer ?
#
loop_
_entity_poly.entity_id
_entity_poly.type
_entity_poly.pdbx_seq_one_letter_code
_entity_poly.pdbx_strand_id
1 'polypeptide(L)'
;MDDEEQLEAAAVHSVAAEKGDLAGIWRRTRPFVAPHPSLTLPALTGGGSGRLRPGAVSLAHHGVLFLDEAPEVSRAVLEGLRVPMERGTVSVERVRRTLVLPARFQLVIASNPCPCGAEEPAECLCRGGVRDRYLQRISGPLRDRIDIIATTGGHRAATVTGETGESSAVVRDRVTAARDRAVSRWRGRVDDPPWRSTADVPGPVLRREFPAEDAAMLVLEDQLRRGVLSQRGVDRSLRVAWTLTDLAGKDRPRVGDVMDAVDMFTGTVEGAGQ
;
A
#
# COMPACT_ATOMS: atom_id res chain seq x y z
N MET A 1 -5.87 -11.27 -11.21
CA MET A 1 -6.91 -10.34 -11.70
C MET A 1 -8.13 -11.15 -12.11
N ASP A 2 -9.32 -10.69 -11.76
CA ASP A 2 -10.56 -11.18 -12.37
C ASP A 2 -10.75 -10.57 -13.77
N ASP A 3 -11.85 -10.92 -14.46
CA ASP A 3 -12.08 -10.48 -15.85
C ASP A 3 -12.30 -8.96 -15.95
N GLU A 4 -12.96 -8.36 -14.97
CA GLU A 4 -13.23 -6.92 -14.95
C GLU A 4 -11.94 -6.12 -14.65
N GLU A 5 -11.16 -6.52 -13.64
CA GLU A 5 -9.85 -5.93 -13.36
C GLU A 5 -8.91 -6.02 -14.58
N GLN A 6 -8.97 -7.15 -15.31
CA GLN A 6 -8.17 -7.37 -16.52
C GLN A 6 -8.56 -6.41 -17.63
N LEU A 7 -9.86 -6.21 -17.87
CA LEU A 7 -10.37 -5.30 -18.89
C LEU A 7 -10.04 -3.85 -18.56
N GLU A 8 -10.21 -3.41 -17.30
CA GLU A 8 -9.85 -2.06 -16.86
C GLU A 8 -8.34 -1.80 -17.03
N ALA A 9 -7.49 -2.73 -16.60
CA ALA A 9 -6.06 -2.60 -16.79
C ALA A 9 -5.68 -2.59 -18.28
N ALA A 10 -6.27 -3.47 -19.10
CA ALA A 10 -6.03 -3.49 -20.54
C ALA A 10 -6.41 -2.18 -21.22
N ALA A 11 -7.53 -1.56 -20.85
CA ALA A 11 -7.95 -0.27 -21.35
C ALA A 11 -6.91 0.82 -21.09
N VAL A 12 -6.36 0.89 -19.86
CA VAL A 12 -5.29 1.84 -19.50
C VAL A 12 -4.03 1.58 -20.32
N HIS A 13 -3.59 0.33 -20.38
CA HIS A 13 -2.35 -0.04 -21.06
C HIS A 13 -2.43 0.10 -22.57
N SER A 14 -3.63 -0.04 -23.17
CA SER A 14 -3.84 0.15 -24.62
C SER A 14 -3.57 1.59 -25.08
N VAL A 15 -3.82 2.58 -24.23
CA VAL A 15 -3.59 4.00 -24.56
C VAL A 15 -2.20 4.49 -24.12
N ALA A 16 -1.46 3.69 -23.40
CA ALA A 16 -0.13 4.03 -22.90
C ALA A 16 0.97 3.89 -23.97
N ALA A 17 0.67 3.37 -25.14
CA ALA A 17 1.61 3.10 -26.23
C ALA A 17 2.77 2.18 -25.78
N GLU A 18 4.02 2.58 -26.04
CA GLU A 18 5.22 1.78 -25.72
C GLU A 18 5.42 1.47 -24.21
N LYS A 19 4.74 2.21 -23.33
CA LYS A 19 4.79 1.98 -21.87
C LYS A 19 3.76 0.96 -21.37
N GLY A 20 2.87 0.50 -22.25
CA GLY A 20 1.84 -0.47 -21.89
C GLY A 20 2.35 -1.90 -21.98
N ASP A 21 1.99 -2.73 -21.00
CA ASP A 21 2.23 -4.19 -21.01
C ASP A 21 0.91 -4.94 -21.22
N LEU A 22 0.41 -4.97 -22.45
CA LEU A 22 -0.80 -5.73 -22.78
C LEU A 22 -0.57 -7.24 -22.70
N ALA A 23 0.62 -7.73 -23.03
CA ALA A 23 0.92 -9.16 -23.01
C ALA A 23 0.87 -9.73 -21.59
N GLY A 24 1.44 -9.01 -20.62
CA GLY A 24 1.34 -9.37 -19.19
C GLY A 24 -0.10 -9.33 -18.69
N ILE A 25 -0.85 -8.27 -19.04
CA ILE A 25 -2.25 -8.11 -18.67
C ILE A 25 -3.11 -9.28 -19.18
N TRP A 26 -2.96 -9.68 -20.45
CA TRP A 26 -3.70 -10.82 -21.02
C TRP A 26 -3.34 -12.16 -20.35
N ARG A 27 -2.17 -12.28 -19.74
CA ARG A 27 -1.77 -13.43 -18.91
C ARG A 27 -2.27 -13.31 -17.46
N ARG A 28 -3.11 -12.32 -17.15
CA ARG A 28 -3.60 -12.01 -15.80
C ARG A 28 -2.50 -11.64 -14.79
N THR A 29 -1.33 -11.24 -15.28
CA THR A 29 -0.27 -10.69 -14.42
C THR A 29 -0.66 -9.30 -13.96
N ARG A 30 -0.60 -9.03 -12.66
CA ARG A 30 -0.84 -7.68 -12.14
C ARG A 30 0.29 -6.75 -12.55
N PRO A 31 -0.02 -5.52 -13.00
CA PRO A 31 1.01 -4.54 -13.34
C PRO A 31 1.96 -4.29 -12.17
N PHE A 32 3.26 -4.25 -12.46
CA PHE A 32 4.28 -3.82 -11.51
C PHE A 32 5.02 -2.64 -12.12
N VAL A 33 4.85 -1.46 -11.52
CA VAL A 33 5.41 -0.20 -12.02
C VAL A 33 6.39 0.34 -11.00
N ALA A 34 7.66 0.39 -11.38
CA ALA A 34 8.77 0.88 -10.56
C ALA A 34 9.46 2.05 -11.28
N PRO A 35 8.94 3.28 -11.18
CA PRO A 35 9.55 4.42 -11.83
C PRO A 35 10.83 4.85 -11.10
N HIS A 36 11.79 5.41 -11.84
CA HIS A 36 13.01 5.97 -11.26
C HIS A 36 12.67 7.13 -10.29
N PRO A 37 13.42 7.33 -9.18
CA PRO A 37 13.17 8.41 -8.22
C PRO A 37 13.13 9.83 -8.81
N SER A 38 13.78 10.06 -9.95
CA SER A 38 13.74 11.34 -10.68
C SER A 38 12.45 11.58 -11.48
N LEU A 39 11.41 10.74 -11.32
CA LEU A 39 10.16 10.95 -12.04
C LEU A 39 9.55 12.32 -11.74
N THR A 40 8.86 12.89 -12.74
CA THR A 40 8.14 14.17 -12.59
C THR A 40 6.68 13.95 -12.23
N LEU A 41 6.01 14.99 -11.72
CA LEU A 41 4.58 14.90 -11.41
C LEU A 41 3.73 14.50 -12.64
N PRO A 42 3.95 15.03 -13.86
CA PRO A 42 3.26 14.54 -15.06
C PRO A 42 3.58 13.08 -15.42
N ALA A 43 4.78 12.60 -15.11
CA ALA A 43 5.11 11.18 -15.31
C ALA A 43 4.39 10.29 -14.30
N LEU A 44 4.12 10.79 -13.08
CA LEU A 44 3.33 10.10 -12.07
C LEU A 44 1.84 10.07 -12.43
N THR A 45 1.24 11.23 -12.70
CA THR A 45 -0.22 11.39 -12.80
C THR A 45 -0.74 11.24 -14.22
N GLY A 46 0.11 11.39 -15.19
CA GLY A 46 -0.26 11.45 -16.60
C GLY A 46 -0.20 12.87 -17.18
N GLY A 47 -0.12 12.95 -18.47
CA GLY A 47 0.00 14.22 -19.19
C GLY A 47 0.51 14.04 -20.60
N GLY A 48 1.06 15.08 -21.17
CA GLY A 48 1.65 15.11 -22.51
C GLY A 48 1.19 16.32 -23.33
N SER A 49 2.02 16.85 -24.23
CA SER A 49 1.70 18.01 -25.05
C SER A 49 0.82 17.68 -26.26
N GLY A 50 0.81 16.44 -26.73
CA GLY A 50 0.00 15.92 -27.84
C GLY A 50 -1.10 14.96 -27.40
N ARG A 51 -0.88 13.66 -27.52
CA ARG A 51 -1.73 12.62 -26.96
C ARG A 51 -1.61 12.58 -25.44
N LEU A 52 -2.73 12.51 -24.76
CA LEU A 52 -2.72 12.22 -23.32
C LEU A 52 -2.21 10.82 -23.09
N ARG A 53 -1.25 10.68 -22.16
CA ARG A 53 -0.70 9.38 -21.75
C ARG A 53 -0.97 9.16 -20.27
N PRO A 54 -1.42 7.95 -19.89
CA PRO A 54 -1.50 7.57 -18.50
C PRO A 54 -0.15 7.69 -17.81
N GLY A 55 -0.13 8.15 -16.55
CA GLY A 55 1.05 8.18 -15.72
C GLY A 55 1.26 6.88 -14.94
N ALA A 56 2.32 6.84 -14.12
CA ALA A 56 2.70 5.65 -13.36
C ALA A 56 1.56 5.13 -12.45
N VAL A 57 0.77 6.02 -11.82
CA VAL A 57 -0.35 5.61 -10.97
C VAL A 57 -1.45 4.87 -11.73
N SER A 58 -1.73 5.28 -12.97
CA SER A 58 -2.72 4.60 -13.81
C SER A 58 -2.16 3.33 -14.44
N LEU A 59 -0.88 3.31 -14.82
CA LEU A 59 -0.22 2.10 -15.29
C LEU A 59 -0.15 1.01 -14.20
N ALA A 60 -0.10 1.41 -12.92
CA ALA A 60 -0.14 0.49 -11.79
C ALA A 60 -1.56 0.05 -11.40
N HIS A 61 -2.59 0.44 -12.15
CA HIS A 61 -3.98 0.11 -11.82
C HIS A 61 -4.19 -1.40 -11.68
N HIS A 62 -4.83 -1.84 -10.57
CA HIS A 62 -4.97 -3.23 -10.12
C HIS A 62 -3.65 -3.98 -9.89
N GLY A 63 -2.55 -3.24 -9.77
CA GLY A 63 -1.21 -3.77 -9.55
C GLY A 63 -0.47 -3.08 -8.42
N VAL A 64 0.84 -2.95 -8.59
CA VAL A 64 1.76 -2.39 -7.58
C VAL A 64 2.49 -1.19 -8.17
N LEU A 65 2.48 -0.08 -7.44
CA LEU A 65 3.39 1.05 -7.65
C LEU A 65 4.50 0.94 -6.60
N PHE A 66 5.72 0.66 -7.04
CA PHE A 66 6.89 0.55 -6.19
C PHE A 66 7.76 1.80 -6.32
N LEU A 67 7.97 2.49 -5.22
CA LEU A 67 8.88 3.63 -5.14
C LEU A 67 10.09 3.26 -4.30
N ASP A 68 11.20 2.99 -4.97
CA ASP A 68 12.47 2.82 -4.31
C ASP A 68 13.11 4.18 -3.97
N GLU A 69 13.94 4.22 -2.95
CA GLU A 69 14.60 5.44 -2.49
C GLU A 69 13.60 6.62 -2.34
N ALA A 70 12.41 6.34 -1.81
CA ALA A 70 11.31 7.30 -1.77
C ALA A 70 11.67 8.69 -1.21
N PRO A 71 12.56 8.86 -0.22
CA PRO A 71 13.01 10.18 0.20
C PRO A 71 13.78 10.96 -0.88
N GLU A 72 14.30 10.31 -1.94
CA GLU A 72 14.92 10.99 -3.08
C GLU A 72 13.91 11.50 -4.10
N VAL A 73 12.69 10.97 -4.07
CA VAL A 73 11.58 11.44 -4.91
C VAL A 73 11.19 12.86 -4.51
N SER A 74 10.90 13.70 -5.50
CA SER A 74 10.52 15.09 -5.24
C SER A 74 9.24 15.16 -4.38
N ARG A 75 9.18 16.14 -3.47
CA ARG A 75 8.01 16.34 -2.60
C ARG A 75 6.71 16.51 -3.38
N ALA A 76 6.75 17.20 -4.52
CA ALA A 76 5.57 17.40 -5.37
C ALA A 76 5.00 16.07 -5.90
N VAL A 77 5.88 15.12 -6.23
CA VAL A 77 5.49 13.79 -6.70
C VAL A 77 4.90 12.97 -5.55
N LEU A 78 5.55 12.95 -4.37
CA LEU A 78 5.04 12.25 -3.20
C LEU A 78 3.66 12.77 -2.76
N GLU A 79 3.48 14.10 -2.71
CA GLU A 79 2.18 14.71 -2.41
C GLU A 79 1.13 14.41 -3.50
N GLY A 80 1.55 14.24 -4.75
CA GLY A 80 0.69 13.86 -5.88
C GLY A 80 0.05 12.48 -5.73
N LEU A 81 0.59 11.59 -4.88
CA LEU A 81 0.03 10.27 -4.59
C LEU A 81 -1.24 10.32 -3.73
N ARG A 82 -1.44 11.39 -2.96
CA ARG A 82 -2.52 11.46 -1.95
C ARG A 82 -3.91 11.28 -2.54
N VAL A 83 -4.19 11.95 -3.65
CA VAL A 83 -5.51 11.88 -4.30
C VAL A 83 -5.75 10.49 -4.92
N PRO A 84 -4.84 9.93 -5.73
CA PRO A 84 -5.00 8.59 -6.26
C PRO A 84 -5.18 7.51 -5.18
N MET A 85 -4.43 7.58 -4.08
CA MET A 85 -4.56 6.64 -2.96
C MET A 85 -5.92 6.70 -2.27
N GLU A 86 -6.56 7.86 -2.21
CA GLU A 86 -7.86 8.02 -1.56
C GLU A 86 -9.03 7.72 -2.50
N ARG A 87 -8.94 8.18 -3.75
CA ARG A 87 -10.05 8.12 -4.71
C ARG A 87 -9.97 6.94 -5.68
N GLY A 88 -8.81 6.30 -5.79
CA GLY A 88 -8.57 5.29 -6.82
C GLY A 88 -8.62 5.83 -8.25
N THR A 89 -8.51 7.15 -8.41
CA THR A 89 -8.53 7.84 -9.69
C THR A 89 -7.58 9.03 -9.70
N VAL A 90 -7.12 9.43 -10.88
CA VAL A 90 -6.34 10.64 -11.10
C VAL A 90 -6.98 11.50 -12.18
N SER A 91 -7.08 12.81 -11.95
CA SER A 91 -7.60 13.77 -12.92
C SER A 91 -6.45 14.47 -13.63
N VAL A 92 -6.47 14.45 -14.94
CA VAL A 92 -5.52 15.18 -15.79
C VAL A 92 -6.26 16.30 -16.49
N GLU A 93 -5.97 17.53 -16.09
CA GLU A 93 -6.61 18.72 -16.64
C GLU A 93 -5.89 19.19 -17.90
N ARG A 94 -6.66 19.63 -18.90
CA ARG A 94 -6.22 20.30 -20.11
C ARG A 94 -7.12 21.46 -20.45
N VAL A 95 -6.62 22.38 -21.28
CA VAL A 95 -7.29 23.63 -21.71
C VAL A 95 -8.75 23.44 -22.11
N ARG A 96 -9.16 22.26 -22.56
CA ARG A 96 -10.54 22.01 -23.04
C ARG A 96 -11.18 20.73 -22.48
N ARG A 97 -10.48 19.93 -21.68
CA ARG A 97 -10.99 18.63 -21.20
C ARG A 97 -10.29 18.23 -19.91
N THR A 98 -11.09 17.74 -18.97
CA THR A 98 -10.59 16.97 -17.82
C THR A 98 -10.79 15.51 -18.13
N LEU A 99 -9.74 14.71 -18.02
CA LEU A 99 -9.80 13.26 -18.14
C LEU A 99 -9.54 12.65 -16.77
N VAL A 100 -10.44 11.76 -16.35
CA VAL A 100 -10.29 10.97 -15.14
C VAL A 100 -9.81 9.58 -15.54
N LEU A 101 -8.67 9.17 -15.03
CA LEU A 101 -8.08 7.84 -15.25
C LEU A 101 -8.15 7.03 -13.98
N PRO A 102 -8.39 5.72 -14.06
CA PRO A 102 -8.35 4.84 -12.89
C PRO A 102 -6.93 4.71 -12.36
N ALA A 103 -6.80 4.59 -11.04
CA ALA A 103 -5.52 4.54 -10.34
C ALA A 103 -5.67 3.80 -8.99
N ARG A 104 -6.28 2.61 -8.99
CA ARG A 104 -6.33 1.71 -7.83
C ARG A 104 -5.09 0.83 -7.85
N PHE A 105 -4.14 1.10 -6.98
CA PHE A 105 -2.88 0.38 -6.90
C PHE A 105 -2.50 0.13 -5.44
N GLN A 106 -1.69 -0.90 -5.21
CA GLN A 106 -0.96 -1.09 -3.97
C GLN A 106 0.29 -0.22 -4.01
N LEU A 107 0.43 0.72 -3.09
CA LEU A 107 1.68 1.48 -2.93
C LEU A 107 2.67 0.69 -2.08
N VAL A 108 3.88 0.51 -2.59
CA VAL A 108 5.03 -0.01 -1.85
C VAL A 108 6.13 1.04 -1.92
N ILE A 109 6.63 1.44 -0.76
CA ILE A 109 7.70 2.42 -0.63
C ILE A 109 8.88 1.76 0.06
N ALA A 110 10.06 1.86 -0.53
CA ALA A 110 11.31 1.48 0.11
C ALA A 110 12.15 2.74 0.42
N SER A 111 12.86 2.68 1.54
CA SER A 111 13.71 3.79 1.98
C SER A 111 14.86 3.25 2.82
N ASN A 112 16.06 3.72 2.56
CA ASN A 112 17.14 3.59 3.52
C ASN A 112 16.85 4.42 4.77
N PRO A 113 17.34 4.04 5.94
CA PRO A 113 17.14 4.81 7.16
C PRO A 113 17.92 6.14 7.18
N CYS A 114 18.93 6.27 6.31
CA CYS A 114 19.79 7.43 6.20
C CYS A 114 20.32 7.60 4.77
N PRO A 115 20.54 8.83 4.27
CA PRO A 115 21.10 9.05 2.94
C PRO A 115 22.54 8.52 2.76
N CYS A 116 23.28 8.25 3.84
CA CYS A 116 24.59 7.61 3.76
C CYS A 116 24.53 6.07 3.63
N GLY A 117 23.34 5.46 3.69
CA GLY A 117 23.16 4.02 3.62
C GLY A 117 23.48 3.27 4.92
N ALA A 118 23.86 3.95 6.01
CA ALA A 118 24.08 3.28 7.29
C ALA A 118 22.78 2.69 7.82
N GLU A 119 22.78 1.40 8.14
CA GLU A 119 21.64 0.71 8.72
C GLU A 119 21.45 1.11 10.18
N GLU A 120 22.55 1.12 10.94
CA GLU A 120 22.54 1.46 12.36
C GLU A 120 22.80 2.96 12.58
N PRO A 121 22.11 3.60 13.56
CA PRO A 121 22.38 5.00 13.93
C PRO A 121 23.84 5.25 14.35
N ALA A 122 24.46 4.26 14.99
CA ALA A 122 25.85 4.36 15.47
C ALA A 122 26.88 4.35 14.32
N GLU A 123 26.54 3.76 13.18
CA GLU A 123 27.39 3.71 11.99
C GLU A 123 27.21 4.94 11.08
N CYS A 124 26.20 5.77 11.38
CA CYS A 124 25.84 6.91 10.56
C CYS A 124 26.87 8.03 10.68
N LEU A 125 27.51 8.39 9.57
CA LEU A 125 28.49 9.49 9.48
C LEU A 125 27.84 10.85 9.20
N CYS A 126 26.54 10.92 9.05
CA CYS A 126 25.83 12.17 8.80
C CYS A 126 25.82 13.07 10.03
N ARG A 127 25.92 14.39 9.78
CA ARG A 127 25.77 15.38 10.86
C ARG A 127 24.36 15.31 11.46
N GLY A 128 24.24 15.70 12.74
CA GLY A 128 22.97 15.66 13.46
C GLY A 128 21.81 16.28 12.68
N GLY A 129 20.63 15.62 12.72
CA GLY A 129 19.40 16.04 12.06
C GLY A 129 19.31 15.77 10.55
N VAL A 130 20.34 15.23 9.89
CA VAL A 130 20.27 14.86 8.46
C VAL A 130 19.35 13.67 8.26
N ARG A 131 19.45 12.65 9.11
CA ARG A 131 18.59 11.45 9.08
C ARG A 131 17.12 11.83 9.22
N ASP A 132 16.79 12.64 10.20
CA ASP A 132 15.40 13.06 10.46
C ASP A 132 14.84 13.85 9.28
N ARG A 133 15.61 14.80 8.74
CA ARG A 133 15.21 15.58 7.56
C ARG A 133 15.03 14.70 6.32
N TYR A 134 15.82 13.66 6.18
CA TYR A 134 15.70 12.70 5.09
C TYR A 134 14.39 11.94 5.18
N LEU A 135 14.08 11.35 6.33
CA LEU A 135 12.84 10.62 6.55
C LEU A 135 11.59 11.51 6.53
N GLN A 136 11.71 12.78 6.97
CA GLN A 136 10.64 13.77 6.92
C GLN A 136 10.26 14.21 5.50
N ARG A 137 11.02 13.84 4.46
CA ARG A 137 10.61 14.04 3.07
C ARG A 137 9.32 13.26 2.74
N ILE A 138 9.10 12.11 3.39
CA ILE A 138 7.80 11.44 3.41
C ILE A 138 6.93 12.17 4.42
N SER A 139 6.01 13.00 3.94
CA SER A 139 5.20 13.87 4.80
C SER A 139 4.28 13.07 5.73
N GLY A 140 3.96 13.64 6.91
CA GLY A 140 2.98 13.07 7.84
C GLY A 140 1.67 12.68 7.15
N PRO A 141 1.04 13.57 6.36
CA PRO A 141 -0.17 13.25 5.62
C PRO A 141 -0.05 12.08 4.63
N LEU A 142 1.13 11.81 4.06
CA LEU A 142 1.35 10.64 3.23
C LEU A 142 1.54 9.39 4.09
N ARG A 143 2.31 9.49 5.19
CA ARG A 143 2.50 8.38 6.15
C ARG A 143 1.18 7.90 6.74
N ASP A 144 0.26 8.81 7.07
CA ASP A 144 -1.09 8.46 7.56
C ASP A 144 -1.91 7.63 6.56
N ARG A 145 -1.45 7.51 5.31
CA ARG A 145 -2.08 6.72 4.25
C ARG A 145 -1.39 5.39 3.99
N ILE A 146 -0.30 5.13 4.68
CA ILE A 146 0.43 3.86 4.64
C ILE A 146 -0.14 2.97 5.76
N ASP A 147 -0.54 1.77 5.42
CA ASP A 147 -1.19 0.85 6.36
C ASP A 147 -0.17 0.05 7.17
N ILE A 148 1.00 -0.23 6.59
CA ILE A 148 2.04 -1.06 7.19
C ILE A 148 3.39 -0.37 7.02
N ILE A 149 4.11 -0.18 8.12
CA ILE A 149 5.49 0.28 8.17
C ILE A 149 6.31 -0.86 8.77
N ALA A 150 7.29 -1.35 8.04
CA ALA A 150 8.18 -2.41 8.49
C ALA A 150 9.64 -1.98 8.36
N THR A 151 10.44 -2.32 9.35
CA THR A 151 11.89 -2.18 9.30
C THR A 151 12.48 -3.54 8.98
N THR A 152 13.27 -3.63 7.92
CA THR A 152 14.01 -4.85 7.59
C THR A 152 15.37 -4.78 8.27
N GLY A 153 15.65 -5.72 9.19
CA GLY A 153 16.98 -5.86 9.78
C GLY A 153 17.97 -6.49 8.80
N GLY A 154 19.25 -6.15 8.91
CA GLY A 154 20.30 -6.77 8.12
C GLY A 154 20.47 -8.24 8.49
N HIS A 155 19.99 -9.14 7.65
CA HIS A 155 20.11 -10.59 7.85
C HIS A 155 21.53 -11.10 7.52
N ARG A 156 22.53 -10.69 8.31
CA ARG A 156 23.88 -11.22 8.16
C ARG A 156 23.97 -12.72 8.49
N ALA A 157 23.08 -13.23 9.35
CA ALA A 157 23.10 -14.63 9.78
C ALA A 157 22.39 -15.58 8.79
N ALA A 158 21.22 -15.25 8.28
CA ALA A 158 20.44 -16.11 7.38
C ALA A 158 21.14 -16.35 6.03
N THR A 159 21.92 -15.37 5.54
CA THR A 159 22.70 -15.51 4.31
C THR A 159 23.83 -16.55 4.46
N VAL A 160 24.32 -16.80 5.67
CA VAL A 160 25.40 -17.74 5.95
C VAL A 160 24.85 -19.15 6.20
N THR A 161 23.66 -19.29 6.78
CA THR A 161 23.07 -20.60 7.10
C THR A 161 22.37 -21.29 5.95
N GLY A 162 22.16 -20.58 4.82
CA GLY A 162 21.50 -21.13 3.62
C GLY A 162 20.03 -21.51 3.82
N GLU A 163 19.39 -21.02 4.87
CA GLU A 163 17.96 -21.22 5.08
C GLU A 163 17.17 -20.52 3.96
N THR A 164 16.51 -21.34 3.15
CA THR A 164 15.59 -20.84 2.11
C THR A 164 14.26 -20.50 2.75
N GLY A 165 13.83 -19.25 2.64
CA GLY A 165 12.49 -18.83 3.06
C GLY A 165 11.37 -19.57 2.32
N GLU A 166 10.12 -19.33 2.70
CA GLU A 166 8.95 -19.94 2.05
C GLU A 166 8.93 -19.64 0.53
N SER A 167 8.54 -20.63 -0.26
CA SER A 167 8.37 -20.43 -1.69
C SER A 167 7.21 -19.50 -2.03
N SER A 168 7.30 -18.74 -3.13
CA SER A 168 6.22 -17.89 -3.62
C SER A 168 4.92 -18.66 -3.88
N ALA A 169 4.98 -19.97 -4.15
CA ALA A 169 3.81 -20.82 -4.33
C ALA A 169 3.03 -20.97 -3.01
N VAL A 170 3.72 -21.32 -1.93
CA VAL A 170 3.13 -21.47 -0.58
C VAL A 170 2.50 -20.14 -0.13
N VAL A 171 3.22 -19.04 -0.32
CA VAL A 171 2.70 -17.71 0.03
C VAL A 171 1.45 -17.37 -0.79
N ARG A 172 1.44 -17.70 -2.09
CA ARG A 172 0.29 -17.48 -2.98
C ARG A 172 -0.95 -18.24 -2.51
N ASP A 173 -0.80 -19.51 -2.16
CA ASP A 173 -1.92 -20.33 -1.70
C ASP A 173 -2.53 -19.76 -0.41
N ARG A 174 -1.69 -19.37 0.54
CA ARG A 174 -2.10 -18.72 1.79
C ARG A 174 -2.83 -17.39 1.54
N VAL A 175 -2.31 -16.55 0.65
CA VAL A 175 -2.93 -15.27 0.29
C VAL A 175 -4.26 -15.48 -0.44
N THR A 176 -4.34 -16.49 -1.33
CA THR A 176 -5.58 -16.82 -2.02
C THR A 176 -6.67 -17.25 -1.04
N ALA A 177 -6.35 -18.15 -0.13
CA ALA A 177 -7.29 -18.60 0.90
C ALA A 177 -7.78 -17.44 1.79
N ALA A 178 -6.88 -16.51 2.17
CA ALA A 178 -7.26 -15.32 2.94
C ALA A 178 -8.20 -14.38 2.17
N ARG A 179 -7.93 -14.16 0.87
CA ARG A 179 -8.80 -13.36 0.00
C ARG A 179 -10.18 -13.99 -0.18
N ASP A 180 -10.27 -15.32 -0.32
CA ASP A 180 -11.54 -16.03 -0.44
C ASP A 180 -12.38 -15.87 0.84
N ARG A 181 -11.77 -15.89 2.03
CA ARG A 181 -12.44 -15.60 3.30
C ARG A 181 -12.98 -14.17 3.34
N ALA A 182 -12.14 -13.18 2.98
CA ALA A 182 -12.56 -11.79 2.90
C ALA A 182 -13.74 -11.60 1.95
N VAL A 183 -13.64 -12.09 0.71
CA VAL A 183 -14.73 -12.01 -0.29
C VAL A 183 -16.00 -12.70 0.21
N SER A 184 -15.90 -13.87 0.86
CA SER A 184 -17.05 -14.58 1.43
C SER A 184 -17.75 -13.79 2.53
N ARG A 185 -17.00 -13.04 3.34
CA ARG A 185 -17.53 -12.15 4.37
C ARG A 185 -18.35 -11.00 3.78
N TRP A 186 -17.94 -10.46 2.64
CA TRP A 186 -18.61 -9.34 1.99
C TRP A 186 -19.76 -9.77 1.06
N ARG A 187 -19.87 -11.07 0.72
CA ARG A 187 -20.96 -11.60 -0.11
C ARG A 187 -22.31 -11.37 0.57
N GLY A 188 -23.31 -11.02 -0.24
CA GLY A 188 -24.68 -10.81 0.21
C GLY A 188 -25.00 -9.38 0.63
N ARG A 189 -24.04 -8.47 0.59
CA ARG A 189 -24.31 -7.05 0.74
C ARG A 189 -24.68 -6.42 -0.60
N VAL A 190 -25.67 -5.53 -0.56
CA VAL A 190 -26.21 -4.84 -1.75
C VAL A 190 -25.53 -3.48 -1.89
N ASP A 191 -24.20 -3.47 -1.81
CA ASP A 191 -23.43 -2.25 -2.05
C ASP A 191 -22.99 -2.21 -3.52
N ASP A 192 -23.06 -1.05 -4.15
CA ASP A 192 -22.64 -0.83 -5.52
C ASP A 192 -21.56 0.27 -5.53
N PRO A 193 -20.31 -0.02 -5.92
CA PRO A 193 -19.78 -1.32 -6.31
C PRO A 193 -19.60 -2.30 -5.14
N PRO A 194 -19.67 -3.64 -5.38
CA PRO A 194 -19.48 -4.62 -4.32
C PRO A 194 -18.06 -4.59 -3.77
N TRP A 195 -17.91 -4.77 -2.46
CA TRP A 195 -16.59 -4.82 -1.84
C TRP A 195 -15.87 -6.13 -2.20
N ARG A 196 -14.65 -5.99 -2.72
CA ARG A 196 -13.81 -7.11 -3.15
C ARG A 196 -12.67 -7.39 -2.17
N SER A 197 -12.33 -6.40 -1.36
CA SER A 197 -11.27 -6.48 -0.36
C SER A 197 -11.67 -5.72 0.90
N THR A 198 -10.97 -5.98 1.99
CA THR A 198 -11.14 -5.22 3.23
C THR A 198 -10.81 -3.73 3.05
N ALA A 199 -9.97 -3.39 2.06
CA ALA A 199 -9.63 -2.01 1.74
C ALA A 199 -10.83 -1.21 1.15
N ASP A 200 -11.77 -1.88 0.49
CA ASP A 200 -12.95 -1.25 -0.11
C ASP A 200 -14.00 -0.87 0.94
N VAL A 201 -13.97 -1.51 2.12
CA VAL A 201 -14.97 -1.31 3.17
C VAL A 201 -14.80 0.05 3.82
N PRO A 202 -15.86 0.90 3.84
CA PRO A 202 -15.79 2.19 4.54
C PRO A 202 -15.50 2.02 6.04
N GLY A 203 -14.63 2.85 6.60
CA GLY A 203 -14.23 2.75 8.01
C GLY A 203 -15.43 2.75 9.00
N PRO A 204 -16.45 3.62 8.83
CA PRO A 204 -17.64 3.58 9.68
C PRO A 204 -18.41 2.25 9.63
N VAL A 205 -18.49 1.63 8.47
CA VAL A 205 -19.13 0.31 8.28
C VAL A 205 -18.30 -0.76 8.98
N LEU A 206 -16.97 -0.75 8.76
CA LEU A 206 -16.07 -1.71 9.37
C LEU A 206 -16.18 -1.68 10.91
N ARG A 207 -16.22 -0.50 11.52
CA ARG A 207 -16.36 -0.36 12.97
C ARG A 207 -17.71 -0.78 13.53
N ARG A 208 -18.80 -0.57 12.79
CA ARG A 208 -20.17 -0.83 13.29
C ARG A 208 -20.64 -2.25 13.02
N GLU A 209 -20.35 -2.76 11.82
CA GLU A 209 -20.90 -4.01 11.33
C GLU A 209 -19.91 -5.17 11.40
N PHE A 210 -18.62 -4.84 11.39
CA PHE A 210 -17.50 -5.79 11.44
C PHE A 210 -16.45 -5.39 12.50
N PRO A 211 -16.86 -5.08 13.75
CA PRO A 211 -15.89 -4.75 14.79
C PRO A 211 -14.99 -5.95 15.10
N ALA A 212 -13.81 -5.71 15.65
CA ALA A 212 -13.03 -6.72 16.32
C ALA A 212 -13.74 -7.21 17.61
N GLU A 213 -13.24 -8.26 18.27
CA GLU A 213 -13.75 -8.66 19.58
C GLU A 213 -13.77 -7.45 20.55
N ASP A 214 -14.69 -7.42 21.50
CA ASP A 214 -14.91 -6.23 22.36
C ASP A 214 -13.63 -5.80 23.10
N ALA A 215 -12.84 -6.75 23.61
CA ALA A 215 -11.55 -6.46 24.23
C ALA A 215 -10.54 -5.84 23.23
N ALA A 216 -10.58 -6.25 21.97
CA ALA A 216 -9.72 -5.71 20.92
C ALA A 216 -10.16 -4.30 20.48
N MET A 217 -11.47 -4.03 20.48
CA MET A 217 -11.99 -2.67 20.24
C MET A 217 -11.58 -1.70 21.33
N LEU A 218 -11.56 -2.15 22.61
CA LEU A 218 -11.06 -1.32 23.73
C LEU A 218 -9.57 -0.95 23.57
N VAL A 219 -8.75 -1.82 22.97
CA VAL A 219 -7.36 -1.47 22.64
C VAL A 219 -7.31 -0.31 21.66
N LEU A 220 -8.09 -0.36 20.57
CA LEU A 220 -8.15 0.74 19.59
C LEU A 220 -8.64 2.05 20.20
N GLU A 221 -9.64 1.98 21.07
CA GLU A 221 -10.14 3.16 21.79
C GLU A 221 -9.09 3.78 22.73
N ASP A 222 -8.32 2.94 23.42
CA ASP A 222 -7.23 3.40 24.28
C ASP A 222 -6.12 4.07 23.47
N GLN A 223 -5.69 3.47 22.35
CA GLN A 223 -4.70 4.05 21.45
C GLN A 223 -5.18 5.40 20.86
N LEU A 224 -6.45 5.51 20.49
CA LEU A 224 -7.05 6.75 20.04
C LEU A 224 -7.06 7.82 21.15
N ARG A 225 -7.46 7.44 22.38
CA ARG A 225 -7.50 8.32 23.54
C ARG A 225 -6.13 8.85 23.95
N ARG A 226 -5.09 8.02 23.83
CA ARG A 226 -3.68 8.39 24.06
C ARG A 226 -3.10 9.24 22.93
N GLY A 227 -3.80 9.41 21.80
CA GLY A 227 -3.31 10.15 20.65
C GLY A 227 -2.22 9.41 19.84
N VAL A 228 -2.02 8.10 20.10
CA VAL A 228 -1.11 7.26 19.30
C VAL A 228 -1.71 7.02 17.92
N LEU A 229 -3.00 6.76 17.85
CA LEU A 229 -3.75 6.64 16.60
C LEU A 229 -4.65 7.85 16.37
N SER A 230 -4.76 8.28 15.11
CA SER A 230 -5.86 9.10 14.63
C SER A 230 -7.08 8.23 14.34
N GLN A 231 -8.26 8.84 14.09
CA GLN A 231 -9.43 8.10 13.62
C GLN A 231 -9.16 7.30 12.34
N ARG A 232 -8.33 7.82 11.45
CA ARG A 232 -7.87 7.10 10.24
C ARG A 232 -6.96 5.93 10.61
N GLY A 233 -6.08 6.12 11.58
CA GLY A 233 -5.22 5.06 12.11
C GLY A 233 -6.03 3.90 12.66
N VAL A 234 -7.10 4.17 13.42
CA VAL A 234 -8.03 3.14 13.90
C VAL A 234 -8.64 2.34 12.74
N ASP A 235 -9.13 3.02 11.70
CA ASP A 235 -9.73 2.35 10.53
C ASP A 235 -8.71 1.48 9.79
N ARG A 236 -7.46 1.96 9.67
CA ARG A 236 -6.38 1.23 9.02
C ARG A 236 -5.93 0.02 9.83
N SER A 237 -5.69 0.21 11.12
CA SER A 237 -5.33 -0.91 12.00
C SER A 237 -6.43 -1.98 12.02
N LEU A 238 -7.70 -1.59 12.03
CA LEU A 238 -8.80 -2.55 11.97
C LEU A 238 -8.84 -3.31 10.63
N ARG A 239 -8.53 -2.67 9.49
CA ARG A 239 -8.40 -3.35 8.19
C ARG A 239 -7.25 -4.35 8.18
N VAL A 240 -6.09 -3.96 8.72
CA VAL A 240 -4.93 -4.86 8.81
C VAL A 240 -5.24 -6.01 9.75
N ALA A 241 -5.86 -5.77 10.91
CA ALA A 241 -6.28 -6.81 11.86
C ALA A 241 -7.21 -7.85 11.20
N TRP A 242 -8.16 -7.40 10.36
CA TRP A 242 -8.99 -8.32 9.58
C TRP A 242 -8.18 -9.13 8.57
N THR A 243 -7.18 -8.53 7.95
CA THR A 243 -6.28 -9.25 7.02
C THR A 243 -5.45 -10.31 7.74
N LEU A 244 -4.92 -9.99 8.93
CA LEU A 244 -4.20 -10.95 9.79
C LEU A 244 -5.11 -12.09 10.23
N THR A 245 -6.35 -11.77 10.60
CA THR A 245 -7.40 -12.74 10.95
C THR A 245 -7.69 -13.70 9.78
N ASP A 246 -7.82 -13.18 8.56
CA ASP A 246 -8.04 -13.97 7.36
C ASP A 246 -6.84 -14.87 7.03
N LEU A 247 -5.61 -14.36 7.19
CA LEU A 247 -4.39 -15.15 7.02
C LEU A 247 -4.30 -16.29 8.03
N ALA A 248 -4.72 -16.04 9.29
CA ALA A 248 -4.73 -17.03 10.36
C ALA A 248 -5.96 -17.97 10.32
N GLY A 249 -6.92 -17.75 9.41
CA GLY A 249 -8.14 -18.57 9.30
C GLY A 249 -9.08 -18.44 10.50
N LYS A 250 -9.09 -17.29 11.18
CA LYS A 250 -9.96 -16.99 12.32
C LYS A 250 -11.24 -16.27 11.84
N ASP A 251 -12.26 -16.25 12.69
CA ASP A 251 -13.56 -15.66 12.35
C ASP A 251 -13.63 -14.15 12.63
N ARG A 252 -12.89 -13.66 13.64
CA ARG A 252 -12.96 -12.27 14.10
C ARG A 252 -11.61 -11.83 14.67
N PRO A 253 -11.17 -10.56 14.47
CA PRO A 253 -9.91 -10.06 15.02
C PRO A 253 -9.94 -10.05 16.55
N ARG A 254 -8.86 -10.56 17.14
CA ARG A 254 -8.61 -10.60 18.58
C ARG A 254 -7.61 -9.53 19.01
N VAL A 255 -7.41 -9.39 20.32
CA VAL A 255 -6.48 -8.42 20.88
C VAL A 255 -5.09 -8.51 20.23
N GLY A 256 -4.54 -9.72 20.06
CA GLY A 256 -3.24 -9.90 19.41
C GLY A 256 -3.24 -9.38 17.95
N ASP A 257 -4.25 -9.75 17.16
CA ASP A 257 -4.34 -9.30 15.75
C ASP A 257 -4.44 -7.77 15.65
N VAL A 258 -5.12 -7.12 16.61
CA VAL A 258 -5.23 -5.65 16.67
C VAL A 258 -3.94 -5.00 17.14
N MET A 259 -3.25 -5.57 18.12
CA MET A 259 -1.95 -5.06 18.60
C MET A 259 -0.91 -5.14 17.48
N ASP A 260 -0.80 -6.29 16.81
CA ASP A 260 0.09 -6.47 15.65
C ASP A 260 -0.21 -5.44 14.56
N ALA A 261 -1.49 -5.20 14.28
CA ALA A 261 -1.90 -4.21 13.29
C ALA A 261 -1.55 -2.76 13.69
N VAL A 262 -1.67 -2.41 14.97
CA VAL A 262 -1.26 -1.11 15.52
C VAL A 262 0.25 -0.94 15.42
N ASP A 263 1.01 -1.97 15.77
CA ASP A 263 2.46 -1.97 15.70
C ASP A 263 2.95 -1.83 14.24
N MET A 264 2.30 -2.53 13.30
CA MET A 264 2.56 -2.37 11.87
C MET A 264 2.26 -0.95 11.37
N PHE A 265 1.19 -0.33 11.86
CA PHE A 265 0.84 1.04 11.47
C PHE A 265 1.81 2.07 12.06
N THR A 266 2.25 1.91 13.30
CA THR A 266 3.16 2.83 13.98
C THR A 266 4.63 2.63 13.58
N GLY A 267 4.96 1.47 13.00
CA GLY A 267 6.33 1.10 12.63
C GLY A 267 7.16 0.60 13.81
N THR A 268 6.51 0.08 14.86
CA THR A 268 7.18 -0.51 16.02
C THR A 268 7.57 -1.97 15.81
N VAL A 269 7.09 -2.60 14.74
CA VAL A 269 7.50 -3.97 14.37
C VAL A 269 8.89 -3.92 13.76
N GLU A 270 9.88 -4.40 14.48
CA GLU A 270 11.11 -4.90 13.86
C GLU A 270 10.71 -6.11 13.00
N GLY A 271 11.01 -6.08 11.72
CA GLY A 271 10.61 -7.13 10.80
C GLY A 271 11.00 -8.50 11.38
N ALA A 272 10.00 -9.31 11.68
CA ALA A 272 10.17 -10.65 12.18
C ALA A 272 10.86 -11.49 11.09
N GLY A 273 12.18 -11.48 11.13
CA GLY A 273 13.01 -12.45 10.46
C GLY A 273 13.11 -13.67 11.38
N GLN A 274 12.16 -14.58 11.28
CA GLN A 274 12.33 -15.96 11.69
C GLN A 274 12.17 -16.85 10.48
#